data_f42434dc606ec03f5abd6a1343bc5d05
#
_entry.id   f42434dc606ec03f5abd6a1343bc5d05
#
_cell.length_a   1.000
_cell.length_b   1.000
_cell.length_c   1.000
_cell.angle_alpha   90.00
_cell.angle_beta   90.00
_cell.angle_gamma   90.00
#
_symmetry.space_group_name_H-M   'P 1'
#
loop_
_entity.id
_entity.type
_entity.pdbx_description
1 polymer ?
#
loop_
_entity_poly.entity_id
_entity_poly.type
_entity_poly.pdbx_seq_one_letter_code
_entity_poly.pdbx_strand_id
1 'polypeptide(L)'
;MTEAQLDDVVERTRKAFNVPGIAVGIIKDGKLVMAKGYGVTNIKTQEKVDANTLFAVASNSKAMTAAALGILVDQKKIQWDDKVIQYLPEFKMYNDYVTKEFTIRDL
;
A
#
# COMPACT_ATOMS: atom_id res chain seq x y z
N MET A 1 16.04 -17.30 13.85
CA MET A 1 14.96 -18.07 13.19
C MET A 1 15.45 -18.42 11.81
N THR A 2 15.36 -19.68 11.41
CA THR A 2 15.74 -20.16 10.07
C THR A 2 14.60 -19.86 9.07
N GLU A 3 14.92 -19.91 7.76
CA GLU A 3 13.89 -19.74 6.71
C GLU A 3 12.79 -20.80 6.85
N ALA A 4 13.14 -22.05 7.11
CA ALA A 4 12.17 -23.14 7.31
C ALA A 4 11.24 -22.90 8.52
N GLN A 5 11.74 -22.30 9.59
CA GLN A 5 10.92 -21.93 10.74
C GLN A 5 9.96 -20.77 10.39
N LEU A 6 10.40 -19.82 9.55
CA LEU A 6 9.53 -18.75 9.06
C LEU A 6 8.43 -19.31 8.14
N ASP A 7 8.80 -20.19 7.20
CA ASP A 7 7.86 -20.87 6.31
C ASP A 7 6.76 -21.61 7.10
N ASP A 8 7.14 -22.36 8.14
CA ASP A 8 6.20 -23.08 9.00
C ASP A 8 5.23 -22.12 9.72
N VAL A 9 5.76 -21.03 10.29
CA VAL A 9 4.93 -20.02 10.98
C VAL A 9 3.93 -19.39 10.01
N VAL A 10 4.38 -18.95 8.82
CA VAL A 10 3.53 -18.31 7.84
C VAL A 10 2.45 -19.26 7.34
N GLU A 11 2.81 -20.50 7.00
CA GLU A 11 1.84 -21.49 6.49
C GLU A 11 0.82 -21.91 7.55
N ARG A 12 1.22 -22.09 8.80
CA ARG A 12 0.28 -22.36 9.91
C ARG A 12 -0.68 -21.20 10.11
N THR A 13 -0.16 -19.98 10.11
CA THR A 13 -1.00 -18.76 10.27
C THR A 13 -1.96 -18.63 9.10
N ARG A 14 -1.47 -18.73 7.87
CA ARG A 14 -2.31 -18.66 6.66
C ARG A 14 -3.47 -19.65 6.71
N LYS A 15 -3.19 -20.90 7.08
CA LYS A 15 -4.19 -21.96 7.20
C LYS A 15 -5.18 -21.69 8.34
N ALA A 16 -4.68 -21.27 9.51
CA ALA A 16 -5.52 -21.01 10.68
C ALA A 16 -6.55 -19.89 10.43
N PHE A 17 -6.20 -18.89 9.62
CA PHE A 17 -7.08 -17.78 9.25
C PHE A 17 -7.79 -17.97 7.90
N ASN A 18 -7.65 -19.14 7.26
CA ASN A 18 -8.24 -19.44 5.95
C ASN A 18 -7.89 -18.43 4.86
N VAL A 19 -6.66 -17.88 4.89
CA VAL A 19 -6.17 -16.94 3.88
C VAL A 19 -5.70 -17.70 2.65
N PRO A 20 -6.27 -17.47 1.44
CA PRO A 20 -5.88 -18.19 0.24
C PRO A 20 -4.42 -17.99 -0.15
N GLY A 21 -3.94 -16.75 -0.07
CA GLY A 21 -2.57 -16.40 -0.42
C GLY A 21 -2.03 -15.23 0.40
N ILE A 22 -0.74 -15.25 0.65
CA ILE A 22 -0.02 -14.21 1.39
C ILE A 22 1.40 -14.05 0.83
N ALA A 23 1.89 -12.81 0.79
CA ALA A 23 3.30 -12.53 0.51
C ALA A 23 3.94 -11.94 1.77
N VAL A 24 5.17 -12.36 2.06
CA VAL A 24 5.93 -11.92 3.22
C VAL A 24 7.28 -11.38 2.78
N GLY A 25 7.61 -10.15 3.18
CA GLY A 25 8.91 -9.56 3.04
C GLY A 25 9.53 -9.29 4.41
N ILE A 26 10.80 -9.62 4.58
CA ILE A 26 11.55 -9.35 5.81
C ILE A 26 12.80 -8.57 5.47
N ILE A 27 12.93 -7.40 6.09
CA ILE A 27 14.13 -6.57 6.01
C ILE A 27 14.76 -6.56 7.39
N LYS A 28 16.07 -6.83 7.46
CA LYS A 28 16.87 -6.78 8.68
C LYS A 28 18.15 -6.02 8.41
N ASP A 29 18.47 -5.06 9.26
CA ASP A 29 19.69 -4.23 9.15
C ASP A 29 19.84 -3.60 7.74
N GLY A 30 18.72 -3.11 7.15
CA GLY A 30 18.66 -2.51 5.82
C GLY A 30 18.79 -3.48 4.64
N LYS A 31 18.83 -4.80 4.90
CA LYS A 31 18.95 -5.83 3.85
C LYS A 31 17.68 -6.67 3.75
N LEU A 32 17.28 -6.96 2.51
CA LEU A 32 16.21 -7.91 2.26
C LEU A 32 16.69 -9.32 2.61
N VAL A 33 16.08 -9.90 3.65
CA VAL A 33 16.37 -11.27 4.13
C VAL A 33 15.47 -12.28 3.44
N MET A 34 14.21 -11.94 3.22
CA MET A 34 13.22 -12.82 2.58
C MET A 34 12.19 -11.99 1.80
N ALA A 35 11.82 -12.50 0.62
CA ALA A 35 10.63 -12.05 -0.12
C ALA A 35 9.99 -13.30 -0.73
N LYS A 36 8.86 -13.75 -0.21
CA LYS A 36 8.30 -15.05 -0.56
C LYS A 36 6.76 -15.02 -0.54
N GLY A 37 6.16 -15.73 -1.48
CA GLY A 37 4.73 -15.96 -1.55
C GLY A 37 4.33 -17.33 -1.04
N TYR A 38 3.12 -17.44 -0.49
CA TYR A 38 2.53 -18.66 0.03
C TYR A 38 1.07 -18.76 -0.39
N GLY A 39 0.62 -20.00 -0.69
CA GLY A 39 -0.76 -20.22 -1.12
C GLY A 39 -0.99 -19.82 -2.57
N VAL A 40 -2.21 -19.36 -2.87
CA VAL A 40 -2.68 -19.12 -4.23
C VAL A 40 -3.30 -17.75 -4.41
N THR A 41 -3.16 -17.17 -5.62
CA THR A 41 -3.80 -15.91 -6.03
C THR A 41 -5.28 -16.11 -6.29
N ASN A 42 -5.65 -17.32 -6.72
CA ASN A 42 -7.01 -17.69 -7.09
C ASN A 42 -7.32 -19.13 -6.68
N ILE A 43 -8.36 -19.32 -5.89
CA ILE A 43 -8.76 -20.63 -5.37
C ILE A 43 -9.28 -21.58 -6.46
N LYS A 44 -9.73 -21.07 -7.61
CA LYS A 44 -10.21 -21.88 -8.73
C LYS A 44 -9.06 -22.34 -9.63
N THR A 45 -8.17 -21.44 -10.01
CA THR A 45 -7.05 -21.74 -10.93
C THR A 45 -5.83 -22.33 -10.23
N GLN A 46 -5.75 -22.21 -8.89
CA GLN A 46 -4.61 -22.68 -8.07
C GLN A 46 -3.27 -22.03 -8.47
N GLU A 47 -3.31 -20.86 -9.10
CA GLU A 47 -2.12 -20.09 -9.43
C GLU A 47 -1.39 -19.69 -8.15
N LYS A 48 -0.07 -19.89 -8.09
CA LYS A 48 0.72 -19.67 -6.89
C LYS A 48 0.99 -18.19 -6.65
N VAL A 49 0.99 -17.80 -5.36
CA VAL A 49 1.55 -16.51 -4.93
C VAL A 49 3.08 -16.60 -4.93
N ASP A 50 3.73 -15.58 -5.46
CA ASP A 50 5.18 -15.40 -5.43
C ASP A 50 5.57 -14.00 -4.95
N ALA A 51 6.89 -13.69 -4.98
CA ALA A 51 7.42 -12.38 -4.56
C ALA A 51 6.98 -11.21 -5.47
N ASN A 52 6.48 -11.49 -6.69
CA ASN A 52 6.07 -10.49 -7.67
C ASN A 52 4.54 -10.34 -7.74
N THR A 53 3.80 -11.15 -7.00
CA THR A 53 2.33 -11.08 -6.96
C THR A 53 1.87 -9.74 -6.42
N LEU A 54 1.00 -9.06 -7.16
CA LEU A 54 0.44 -7.77 -6.75
C LEU A 54 -0.73 -7.97 -5.78
N PHE A 55 -0.68 -7.23 -4.68
CA PHE A 55 -1.74 -7.18 -3.68
C PHE A 55 -2.32 -5.78 -3.56
N ALA A 56 -3.63 -5.68 -3.44
CA ALA A 56 -4.26 -4.43 -3.02
C ALA A 56 -3.91 -4.16 -1.55
N VAL A 57 -3.24 -3.04 -1.30
CA VAL A 57 -2.71 -2.71 0.03
C VAL A 57 -3.61 -1.74 0.81
N ALA A 58 -4.81 -1.49 0.30
CA ALA A 58 -5.83 -0.65 0.94
C ALA A 58 -5.25 0.68 1.45
N SER A 59 -5.52 1.06 2.69
CA SER A 59 -5.11 2.35 3.26
C SER A 59 -3.59 2.53 3.43
N ASN A 60 -2.76 1.52 3.25
CA ASN A 60 -1.31 1.71 3.15
C ASN A 60 -0.93 2.60 1.95
N SER A 61 -1.79 2.67 0.92
CA SER A 61 -1.64 3.57 -0.23
C SER A 61 -1.60 5.04 0.16
N LYS A 62 -2.26 5.43 1.27
CA LYS A 62 -2.26 6.82 1.76
C LYS A 62 -0.85 7.33 2.06
N ALA A 63 -0.03 6.49 2.69
CA ALA A 63 1.37 6.85 2.98
C ALA A 63 2.17 7.11 1.70
N MET A 64 1.92 6.34 0.64
CA MET A 64 2.57 6.53 -0.66
C MET A 64 2.09 7.82 -1.34
N THR A 65 0.78 8.11 -1.28
CA THR A 65 0.21 9.37 -1.79
C THR A 65 0.79 10.57 -1.04
N ALA A 66 0.80 10.54 0.29
CA ALA A 66 1.36 11.60 1.10
C ALA A 66 2.86 11.82 0.82
N ALA A 67 3.63 10.74 0.63
CA ALA A 67 5.05 10.84 0.26
C ALA A 67 5.23 11.48 -1.14
N ALA A 68 4.40 11.11 -2.11
CA ALA A 68 4.44 11.72 -3.44
C ALA A 68 4.11 13.23 -3.40
N LEU A 69 3.10 13.62 -2.63
CA LEU A 69 2.77 15.03 -2.40
C LEU A 69 3.92 15.76 -1.67
N GLY A 70 4.54 15.12 -0.66
CA GLY A 70 5.70 15.65 0.03
C GLY A 70 6.87 15.98 -0.90
N ILE A 71 7.14 15.13 -1.90
CA ILE A 71 8.15 15.39 -2.93
C ILE A 71 7.80 16.65 -3.74
N LEU A 72 6.54 16.86 -4.10
CA LEU A 72 6.11 18.06 -4.80
C LEU A 72 6.24 19.32 -3.94
N VAL A 73 5.98 19.22 -2.64
CA VAL A 73 6.17 20.31 -1.68
C VAL A 73 7.67 20.67 -1.56
N ASP A 74 8.55 19.67 -1.42
CA ASP A 74 10.00 19.87 -1.37
C ASP A 74 10.52 20.53 -2.65
N GLN A 75 9.94 20.19 -3.81
CA GLN A 75 10.22 20.82 -5.10
C GLN A 75 9.58 22.21 -5.25
N LYS A 76 8.86 22.71 -4.24
CA LYS A 76 8.14 23.99 -4.26
C LYS A 76 7.10 24.13 -5.38
N LYS A 77 6.55 22.99 -5.83
CA LYS A 77 5.49 22.97 -6.86
C LYS A 77 4.11 23.16 -6.28
N ILE A 78 3.90 22.75 -5.04
CA ILE A 78 2.67 22.88 -4.27
C ILE A 78 3.01 23.22 -2.82
N GLN A 79 2.02 23.67 -2.05
CA GLN A 79 2.11 23.83 -0.60
C GLN A 79 1.02 22.98 0.06
N TRP A 80 1.26 22.52 1.31
CA TRP A 80 0.29 21.70 2.02
C TRP A 80 -1.08 22.37 2.21
N ASP A 81 -1.10 23.69 2.35
CA ASP A 81 -2.33 24.44 2.61
C ASP A 81 -2.96 25.04 1.34
N ASP A 82 -2.39 24.75 0.15
CA ASP A 82 -3.00 25.11 -1.12
C ASP A 82 -4.32 24.36 -1.33
N LYS A 83 -5.27 25.02 -1.98
CA LYS A 83 -6.56 24.40 -2.31
C LYS A 83 -6.40 23.42 -3.47
N VAL A 84 -6.98 22.22 -3.34
CA VAL A 84 -6.90 21.16 -4.35
C VAL A 84 -7.39 21.64 -5.72
N ILE A 85 -8.46 22.45 -5.75
CA ILE A 85 -9.04 23.02 -6.97
C ILE A 85 -8.08 23.92 -7.77
N GLN A 86 -7.00 24.40 -7.18
CA GLN A 86 -5.96 25.18 -7.91
C GLN A 86 -5.18 24.30 -8.89
N TYR A 87 -5.06 23.01 -8.60
CA TYR A 87 -4.31 22.04 -9.39
C TYR A 87 -5.21 21.07 -10.15
N LEU A 88 -6.38 20.78 -9.58
CA LEU A 88 -7.40 19.87 -10.13
C LEU A 88 -8.75 20.61 -10.19
N PRO A 89 -8.99 21.44 -11.22
CA PRO A 89 -10.22 22.23 -11.32
C PRO A 89 -11.51 21.40 -11.35
N GLU A 90 -11.42 20.14 -11.81
CA GLU A 90 -12.52 19.17 -11.82
C GLU A 90 -12.80 18.50 -10.46
N PHE A 91 -11.93 18.73 -9.45
CA PHE A 91 -12.12 18.17 -8.11
C PHE A 91 -13.43 18.66 -7.51
N LYS A 92 -14.26 17.72 -7.06
CA LYS A 92 -15.57 18.01 -6.49
C LYS A 92 -15.89 17.12 -5.31
N MET A 93 -16.24 17.73 -4.20
CA MET A 93 -16.75 17.08 -3.01
C MET A 93 -18.28 17.17 -2.95
N TYR A 94 -18.88 16.65 -1.87
CA TYR A 94 -20.34 16.57 -1.71
C TYR A 94 -21.06 17.93 -1.69
N ASN A 95 -20.36 19.03 -1.41
CA ASN A 95 -20.88 20.39 -1.51
C ASN A 95 -19.79 21.38 -1.94
N ASP A 96 -20.24 22.58 -2.39
CA ASP A 96 -19.34 23.59 -2.96
C ASP A 96 -18.41 24.22 -1.93
N TYR A 97 -18.84 24.35 -0.66
CA TYR A 97 -18.00 24.91 0.39
C TYR A 97 -16.80 23.98 0.64
N VAL A 98 -17.05 22.69 0.88
CA VAL A 98 -15.99 21.71 1.09
C VAL A 98 -15.07 21.63 -0.12
N THR A 99 -15.63 21.63 -1.32
CA THR A 99 -14.84 21.63 -2.57
C THR A 99 -13.83 22.78 -2.63
N LYS A 100 -14.27 24.00 -2.29
CA LYS A 100 -13.43 25.19 -2.33
C LYS A 100 -12.39 25.26 -1.22
N GLU A 101 -12.73 24.72 -0.05
CA GLU A 101 -11.87 24.81 1.14
C GLU A 101 -10.91 23.64 1.29
N PHE A 102 -11.11 22.54 0.56
CA PHE A 102 -10.30 21.33 0.65
C PHE A 102 -8.85 21.59 0.23
N THR A 103 -7.91 21.24 1.09
CA THR A 103 -6.48 21.49 0.88
C THR A 103 -5.73 20.22 0.46
N ILE A 104 -4.49 20.40 -0.02
CA ILE A 104 -3.56 19.30 -0.30
C ILE A 104 -3.32 18.46 0.96
N ARG A 105 -3.32 19.08 2.14
CA ARG A 105 -3.15 18.41 3.43
C ARG A 105 -4.31 17.49 3.79
N ASP A 106 -5.50 17.75 3.28
CA ASP A 106 -6.72 16.99 3.55
C ASP A 106 -6.85 15.74 2.68
N LEU A 107 -6.02 15.61 1.62
CA LEU A 107 -5.95 14.42 0.78
C LEU A 107 -5.31 13.22 1.49
#